data_c32ad84a21b1d6e629c5e8952370dc8d
#
_entry.id   c32ad84a21b1d6e629c5e8952370dc8d
#
_cell.length_a   1.000
_cell.length_b   1.000
_cell.length_c   1.000
_cell.angle_alpha   90.00
_cell.angle_beta   90.00
_cell.angle_gamma   90.00
#
_symmetry.space_group_name_H-M   'P 1'
#
loop_
_entity.id
_entity.type
_entity.pdbx_description
1 polymer ?
#
loop_
_entity_poly.entity_id
_entity_poly.type
_entity_poly.pdbx_seq_one_letter_code
_entity_poly.pdbx_strand_id
1 'polypeptide(L)'
;MDKNTQKAWRIGSFCIATYLASYVTRNILSVSTPEMIKEAFFTKEYTGLLSSICFIFYAAGQLINGFIGDRVHPKYMIIMGLGISSVSTFVIPIFDNRILHFTAFALIGFGLSMLRGPLMKVISENTAATHARMICTLFSMAGFAGPLIASILSIFFKWRAVFTATGVISVIITVLAVAAITALEKRGEIKFVPKYDKGIAGILNVFKLEDFIFYMLISSIGEIAGSSITFWIPTYTTEHLGFSNDAASTIYSVVSFSTLFTPFITLLIYEKLIRNGIKLALVMYVISAVFFIAVRFTAAPVLNVSMLIIAKMAAAAASSIVWSAYIPGLARSGKVSSANGVIDAAGYAMASLANVLFSTFVGRLGWGGIVNMWYIIMLIGAAVSFIKLIMKKKQKA
;
A
#
# COMPACT_ATOMS: atom_id res chain seq x y z
N MET A 1 12.42 -20.06 21.17
CA MET A 1 12.02 -19.84 19.77
C MET A 1 12.68 -20.88 18.91
N ASP A 2 11.91 -21.58 18.08
CA ASP A 2 12.42 -22.52 17.07
C ASP A 2 13.37 -21.83 16.07
N LYS A 3 14.36 -22.57 15.53
CA LYS A 3 15.35 -22.06 14.55
C LYS A 3 14.70 -21.41 13.32
N ASN A 4 13.60 -21.98 12.84
CA ASN A 4 12.84 -21.43 11.70
C ASN A 4 12.18 -20.10 12.03
N THR A 5 11.65 -19.96 13.22
CA THR A 5 11.05 -18.71 13.71
C THR A 5 12.12 -17.63 13.89
N GLN A 6 13.29 -17.97 14.44
CA GLN A 6 14.41 -17.01 14.55
C GLN A 6 14.90 -16.52 13.19
N LYS A 7 15.07 -17.45 12.24
CA LYS A 7 15.42 -17.11 10.85
C LYS A 7 14.39 -16.16 10.23
N ALA A 8 13.12 -16.49 10.36
CA ALA A 8 12.02 -15.70 9.79
C ALA A 8 12.00 -14.26 10.35
N TRP A 9 12.21 -14.09 11.67
CA TRP A 9 12.27 -12.77 12.28
C TRP A 9 13.52 -11.99 11.89
N ARG A 10 14.68 -12.63 11.74
CA ARG A 10 15.89 -11.95 11.22
C ARG A 10 15.67 -11.42 9.81
N ILE A 11 15.04 -12.19 8.94
CA ILE A 11 14.71 -11.77 7.57
C ILE A 11 13.61 -10.69 7.61
N GLY A 12 12.55 -10.90 8.39
CA GLY A 12 11.41 -10.00 8.44
C GLY A 12 11.75 -8.63 8.99
N SER A 13 12.54 -8.54 10.06
CA SER A 13 12.83 -7.29 10.74
C SER A 13 13.53 -6.27 9.84
N PHE A 14 14.56 -6.65 9.09
CA PHE A 14 15.22 -5.72 8.18
C PHE A 14 14.33 -5.36 6.99
N CYS A 15 13.54 -6.31 6.46
CA CYS A 15 12.59 -6.03 5.39
C CYS A 15 11.53 -5.02 5.83
N ILE A 16 10.96 -5.20 7.01
CA ILE A 16 9.96 -4.29 7.58
C ILE A 16 10.56 -2.91 7.83
N ALA A 17 11.76 -2.84 8.44
CA ALA A 17 12.45 -1.57 8.69
C ALA A 17 12.76 -0.81 7.39
N THR A 18 13.26 -1.52 6.37
CA THR A 18 13.55 -0.96 5.04
C THR A 18 12.29 -0.38 4.38
N TYR A 19 11.20 -1.13 4.46
CA TYR A 19 9.93 -0.71 3.85
C TYR A 19 9.26 0.41 4.65
N LEU A 20 9.39 0.41 5.98
CA LEU A 20 8.93 1.49 6.83
C LEU A 20 9.64 2.81 6.51
N ALA A 21 10.97 2.78 6.34
CA ALA A 21 11.75 3.95 5.91
C ALA A 21 11.25 4.51 4.57
N SER A 22 10.88 3.63 3.63
CA SER A 22 10.30 4.06 2.34
C SER A 22 8.98 4.80 2.50
N TYR A 23 8.12 4.37 3.41
CA TYR A 23 6.84 5.05 3.68
C TYR A 23 7.02 6.36 4.44
N VAL A 24 8.00 6.46 5.33
CA VAL A 24 8.38 7.75 5.94
C VAL A 24 8.80 8.73 4.84
N THR A 25 9.74 8.34 3.98
CA THR A 25 10.24 9.17 2.86
C THR A 25 9.10 9.60 1.92
N ARG A 26 8.17 8.71 1.61
CA ARG A 26 7.02 8.98 0.74
C ARG A 26 6.08 10.06 1.30
N ASN A 27 5.97 10.16 2.61
CA ASN A 27 4.99 11.02 3.27
C ASN A 27 5.55 12.35 3.80
N ILE A 28 6.87 12.57 3.71
CA ILE A 28 7.50 13.80 4.24
C ILE A 28 6.97 15.07 3.60
N LEU A 29 6.65 15.07 2.29
CA LEU A 29 6.07 16.23 1.62
C LEU A 29 4.72 16.59 2.25
N SER A 30 3.85 15.60 2.42
CA SER A 30 2.51 15.80 2.97
C SER A 30 2.54 16.45 4.36
N VAL A 31 3.40 15.94 5.26
CA VAL A 31 3.50 16.46 6.64
C VAL A 31 4.23 17.80 6.71
N SER A 32 5.08 18.11 5.74
CA SER A 32 5.83 19.38 5.68
C SER A 32 5.09 20.50 4.95
N THR A 33 4.08 20.15 4.13
CA THR A 33 3.34 21.11 3.30
C THR A 33 2.75 22.29 4.08
N PRO A 34 2.13 22.13 5.25
CA PRO A 34 1.55 23.26 5.98
C PRO A 34 2.62 24.32 6.35
N GLU A 35 3.79 23.88 6.78
CA GLU A 35 4.88 24.78 7.15
C GLU A 35 5.52 25.45 5.92
N MET A 36 5.70 24.67 4.83
CA MET A 36 6.22 25.20 3.55
C MET A 36 5.32 26.28 2.97
N ILE A 37 4.00 26.12 3.08
CA ILE A 37 3.03 27.13 2.64
C ILE A 37 3.10 28.37 3.55
N LYS A 38 3.19 28.17 4.88
CA LYS A 38 3.32 29.27 5.84
C LYS A 38 4.58 30.10 5.61
N GLU A 39 5.69 29.47 5.24
CA GLU A 39 6.93 30.14 4.87
C GLU A 39 6.94 30.71 3.45
N ALA A 40 5.84 30.58 2.70
CA ALA A 40 5.73 30.96 1.27
C ALA A 40 6.79 30.31 0.36
N PHE A 41 7.35 29.16 0.78
CA PHE A 41 8.32 28.41 -0.02
C PHE A 41 7.62 27.66 -1.15
N PHE A 42 6.45 27.04 -0.87
CA PHE A 42 5.60 26.38 -1.87
C PHE A 42 4.15 26.84 -1.78
N THR A 43 3.44 26.78 -2.91
CA THR A 43 1.97 26.92 -2.94
C THR A 43 1.29 25.57 -2.79
N LYS A 44 -0.01 25.55 -2.49
CA LYS A 44 -0.82 24.32 -2.42
C LYS A 44 -0.81 23.56 -3.74
N GLU A 45 -0.95 24.30 -4.84
CA GLU A 45 -0.98 23.76 -6.21
C GLU A 45 0.36 23.10 -6.54
N TYR A 46 1.46 23.75 -6.16
CA TYR A 46 2.79 23.25 -6.42
C TYR A 46 3.12 21.98 -5.62
N THR A 47 2.75 21.92 -4.34
CA THR A 47 2.90 20.71 -3.52
C THR A 47 2.04 19.57 -4.05
N GLY A 48 0.82 19.85 -4.50
CA GLY A 48 -0.05 18.88 -5.14
C GLY A 48 0.56 18.31 -6.43
N LEU A 49 1.18 19.17 -7.24
CA LEU A 49 1.85 18.75 -8.48
C LEU A 49 3.07 17.86 -8.20
N LEU A 50 3.91 18.22 -7.21
CA LEU A 50 5.05 17.41 -6.79
C LEU A 50 4.62 16.04 -6.27
N SER A 51 3.55 15.98 -5.46
CA SER A 51 2.96 14.74 -5.00
C SER A 51 2.47 13.88 -6.17
N SER A 52 1.79 14.48 -7.14
CA SER A 52 1.28 13.77 -8.33
C SER A 52 2.41 13.17 -9.15
N ILE A 53 3.50 13.91 -9.37
CA ILE A 53 4.70 13.42 -10.07
C ILE A 53 5.28 12.22 -9.34
N CYS A 54 5.44 12.31 -8.02
CA CYS A 54 5.93 11.20 -7.21
C CYS A 54 5.07 9.94 -7.39
N PHE A 55 3.74 10.07 -7.32
CA PHE A 55 2.83 8.94 -7.48
C PHE A 55 2.82 8.35 -8.89
N ILE A 56 2.91 9.18 -9.94
CA ILE A 56 2.97 8.71 -11.33
C ILE A 56 4.25 7.88 -11.55
N PHE A 57 5.40 8.41 -11.12
CA PHE A 57 6.66 7.69 -11.25
C PHE A 57 6.75 6.46 -10.34
N TYR A 58 6.10 6.49 -9.17
CA TYR A 58 5.96 5.32 -8.32
C TYR A 58 5.12 4.23 -9.00
N ALA A 59 3.95 4.56 -9.56
CA ALA A 59 3.08 3.60 -10.22
C ALA A 59 3.76 2.97 -11.46
N ALA A 60 4.35 3.81 -12.33
CA ALA A 60 5.13 3.33 -13.47
C ALA A 60 6.32 2.46 -13.04
N GLY A 61 7.01 2.92 -11.99
CA GLY A 61 8.13 2.19 -11.40
C GLY A 61 7.72 0.85 -10.80
N GLN A 62 6.56 0.72 -10.17
CA GLN A 62 6.07 -0.55 -9.62
C GLN A 62 5.96 -1.62 -10.72
N LEU A 63 5.45 -1.24 -11.89
CA LEU A 63 5.37 -2.17 -13.02
C LEU A 63 6.76 -2.59 -13.48
N ILE A 64 7.65 -1.64 -13.76
CA ILE A 64 9.00 -1.89 -14.28
C ILE A 64 9.83 -2.67 -13.25
N ASN A 65 9.92 -2.15 -12.03
CA ASN A 65 10.75 -2.70 -10.96
C ASN A 65 10.21 -4.01 -10.39
N GLY A 66 8.91 -4.27 -10.53
CA GLY A 66 8.33 -5.57 -10.23
C GLY A 66 9.02 -6.68 -11.05
N PHE A 67 9.16 -6.47 -12.36
CA PHE A 67 9.83 -7.44 -13.24
C PHE A 67 11.35 -7.49 -13.03
N ILE A 68 11.98 -6.34 -12.81
CA ILE A 68 13.40 -6.25 -12.49
C ILE A 68 13.71 -7.00 -11.19
N GLY A 69 12.84 -6.90 -10.18
CA GLY A 69 13.03 -7.49 -8.86
C GLY A 69 13.02 -9.03 -8.84
N ASP A 70 12.49 -9.70 -9.87
CA ASP A 70 12.61 -11.15 -10.00
C ASP A 70 13.96 -11.59 -10.60
N ARG A 71 14.68 -10.67 -11.25
CA ARG A 71 15.92 -10.92 -11.98
C ARG A 71 17.16 -10.38 -11.29
N VAL A 72 17.02 -9.21 -10.64
CA VAL A 72 18.11 -8.52 -9.96
C VAL A 72 18.10 -8.86 -8.48
N HIS A 73 19.30 -8.99 -7.92
CA HIS A 73 19.48 -9.29 -6.51
C HIS A 73 18.86 -8.19 -5.63
N PRO A 74 18.03 -8.51 -4.61
CA PRO A 74 17.33 -7.54 -3.78
C PRO A 74 18.23 -6.47 -3.15
N LYS A 75 19.46 -6.84 -2.82
CA LYS A 75 20.49 -5.93 -2.28
C LYS A 75 20.72 -4.72 -3.20
N TYR A 76 20.85 -4.93 -4.50
CA TYR A 76 21.04 -3.85 -5.46
C TYR A 76 19.78 -2.99 -5.62
N MET A 77 18.61 -3.62 -5.59
CA MET A 77 17.34 -2.89 -5.63
C MET A 77 17.18 -1.97 -4.41
N ILE A 78 17.58 -2.44 -3.22
CA ILE A 78 17.53 -1.62 -1.99
C ILE A 78 18.52 -0.46 -2.08
N ILE A 79 19.78 -0.69 -2.51
CA ILE A 79 20.80 0.35 -2.66
C ILE A 79 20.31 1.43 -3.64
N MET A 80 19.81 1.02 -4.80
CA MET A 80 19.33 1.96 -5.81
C MET A 80 18.07 2.68 -5.34
N GLY A 81 17.09 1.95 -4.81
CA GLY A 81 15.79 2.50 -4.43
C GLY A 81 15.90 3.51 -3.28
N LEU A 82 16.46 3.10 -2.15
CA LEU A 82 16.65 4.03 -1.01
C LEU A 82 17.75 5.04 -1.28
N GLY A 83 18.84 4.67 -1.95
CA GLY A 83 19.95 5.57 -2.26
C GLY A 83 19.50 6.74 -3.14
N ILE A 84 18.83 6.46 -4.26
CA ILE A 84 18.26 7.49 -5.15
C ILE A 84 17.25 8.35 -4.37
N SER A 85 16.35 7.73 -3.61
CA SER A 85 15.34 8.45 -2.84
C SER A 85 15.97 9.34 -1.77
N SER A 86 17.01 8.85 -1.06
CA SER A 86 17.73 9.63 -0.04
C SER A 86 18.41 10.85 -0.63
N VAL A 87 19.19 10.67 -1.72
CA VAL A 87 19.86 11.78 -2.41
C VAL A 87 18.83 12.81 -2.88
N SER A 88 17.75 12.36 -3.48
CA SER A 88 16.67 13.23 -3.97
C SER A 88 15.98 13.98 -2.83
N THR A 89 15.86 13.38 -1.64
CA THR A 89 15.29 14.04 -0.47
C THR A 89 16.12 15.25 -0.01
N PHE A 90 17.45 15.20 -0.14
CA PHE A 90 18.33 16.33 0.21
C PHE A 90 18.25 17.50 -0.80
N VAL A 91 17.79 17.27 -2.03
CA VAL A 91 17.68 18.32 -3.05
C VAL A 91 16.68 19.40 -2.62
N ILE A 92 15.57 19.00 -2.01
CA ILE A 92 14.44 19.91 -1.71
C ILE A 92 14.82 21.03 -0.72
N PRO A 93 15.45 20.76 0.43
CA PRO A 93 15.82 21.82 1.38
C PRO A 93 17.01 22.68 0.94
N ILE A 94 17.81 22.23 -0.05
CA ILE A 94 19.07 22.87 -0.45
C ILE A 94 18.89 23.81 -1.65
N PHE A 95 18.06 23.40 -2.61
CA PHE A 95 17.91 24.12 -3.87
C PHE A 95 16.51 24.70 -4.02
N ASP A 96 16.42 25.96 -4.47
CA ASP A 96 15.16 26.58 -4.85
C ASP A 96 15.06 26.62 -6.39
N ASN A 97 14.83 25.45 -6.99
CA ASN A 97 14.72 25.30 -8.43
C ASN A 97 13.62 24.28 -8.76
N ARG A 98 12.61 24.74 -9.52
CA ARG A 98 11.42 23.92 -9.86
C ARG A 98 11.77 22.65 -10.63
N ILE A 99 12.73 22.71 -11.57
CA ILE A 99 13.13 21.54 -12.36
C ILE A 99 13.77 20.50 -11.46
N LEU A 100 14.65 20.94 -10.54
CA LEU A 100 15.28 20.03 -9.56
C LEU A 100 14.25 19.41 -8.63
N HIS A 101 13.26 20.17 -8.17
CA HIS A 101 12.18 19.64 -7.34
C HIS A 101 11.36 18.57 -8.08
N PHE A 102 10.95 18.82 -9.33
CA PHE A 102 10.23 17.83 -10.14
C PHE A 102 11.04 16.57 -10.37
N THR A 103 12.31 16.72 -10.72
CA THR A 103 13.25 15.60 -10.92
C THR A 103 13.43 14.82 -9.62
N ALA A 104 13.62 15.50 -8.49
CA ALA A 104 13.79 14.86 -7.19
C ALA A 104 12.55 14.04 -6.79
N PHE A 105 11.32 14.59 -6.94
CA PHE A 105 10.10 13.85 -6.61
C PHE A 105 9.81 12.71 -7.59
N ALA A 106 10.14 12.85 -8.87
CA ALA A 106 10.09 11.74 -9.82
C ALA A 106 11.05 10.62 -9.43
N LEU A 107 12.29 10.96 -9.05
CA LEU A 107 13.30 10.00 -8.60
C LEU A 107 12.94 9.37 -7.24
N ILE A 108 12.37 10.11 -6.30
CA ILE A 108 11.83 9.55 -5.04
C ILE A 108 10.76 8.50 -5.38
N GLY A 109 9.75 8.84 -6.20
CA GLY A 109 8.69 7.93 -6.58
C GLY A 109 9.25 6.66 -7.24
N PHE A 110 10.08 6.81 -8.26
CA PHE A 110 10.68 5.70 -8.99
C PHE A 110 11.60 4.84 -8.08
N GLY A 111 12.44 5.47 -7.26
CA GLY A 111 13.33 4.76 -6.32
C GLY A 111 12.55 3.93 -5.29
N LEU A 112 11.54 4.51 -4.66
CA LEU A 112 10.73 3.80 -3.66
C LEU A 112 9.96 2.62 -4.24
N SER A 113 9.61 2.65 -5.53
CA SER A 113 8.98 1.52 -6.23
C SER A 113 9.87 0.29 -6.35
N MET A 114 11.20 0.44 -6.21
CA MET A 114 12.16 -0.68 -6.27
C MET A 114 12.14 -1.58 -5.02
N LEU A 115 11.40 -1.24 -3.98
CA LEU A 115 11.56 -1.90 -2.67
C LEU A 115 10.54 -3.00 -2.42
N ARG A 116 9.25 -2.74 -2.64
CA ARG A 116 8.18 -3.63 -2.20
C ARG A 116 8.28 -5.04 -2.77
N GLY A 117 8.36 -5.17 -4.09
CA GLY A 117 8.40 -6.46 -4.77
C GLY A 117 9.59 -7.32 -4.33
N PRO A 118 10.84 -6.82 -4.43
CA PRO A 118 12.03 -7.56 -4.01
C PRO A 118 12.04 -7.94 -2.53
N LEU A 119 11.59 -7.05 -1.62
CA LEU A 119 11.52 -7.35 -0.19
C LEU A 119 10.48 -8.44 0.12
N MET A 120 9.29 -8.37 -0.49
CA MET A 120 8.28 -9.42 -0.37
C MET A 120 8.78 -10.76 -0.93
N LYS A 121 9.57 -10.73 -2.02
CA LYS A 121 10.22 -11.92 -2.58
C LYS A 121 11.20 -12.52 -1.58
N VAL A 122 12.08 -11.72 -0.97
CA VAL A 122 13.03 -12.20 0.06
C VAL A 122 12.29 -12.89 1.20
N ILE A 123 11.22 -12.29 1.73
CA ILE A 123 10.42 -12.88 2.80
C ILE A 123 9.80 -14.20 2.33
N SER A 124 9.11 -14.17 1.19
CA SER A 124 8.27 -15.29 0.73
C SER A 124 9.09 -16.51 0.31
N GLU A 125 10.25 -16.31 -0.30
CA GLU A 125 11.09 -17.41 -0.83
C GLU A 125 12.03 -18.00 0.23
N ASN A 126 12.35 -17.27 1.31
CA ASN A 126 13.33 -17.69 2.30
C ASN A 126 12.76 -18.03 3.69
N THR A 127 11.44 -17.94 3.87
CA THR A 127 10.77 -18.31 5.12
C THR A 127 9.67 -19.35 4.88
N ALA A 128 9.30 -20.08 5.92
CA ALA A 128 8.18 -21.02 5.85
C ALA A 128 6.86 -20.27 5.58
N ALA A 129 5.93 -20.88 4.84
CA ALA A 129 4.71 -20.23 4.37
C ALA A 129 3.88 -19.55 5.49
N THR A 130 3.82 -20.14 6.68
CA THR A 130 3.14 -19.54 7.84
C THR A 130 3.83 -18.28 8.32
N HIS A 131 5.15 -18.30 8.45
CA HIS A 131 5.94 -17.14 8.83
C HIS A 131 5.94 -16.06 7.74
N ALA A 132 6.03 -16.46 6.46
CA ALA A 132 5.94 -15.54 5.33
C ALA A 132 4.65 -14.72 5.37
N ARG A 133 3.50 -15.36 5.58
CA ARG A 133 2.21 -14.65 5.68
C ARG A 133 2.19 -13.63 6.81
N MET A 134 2.63 -14.04 8.01
CA MET A 134 2.69 -13.14 9.17
C MET A 134 3.62 -11.94 8.91
N ILE A 135 4.83 -12.19 8.42
CA ILE A 135 5.82 -11.14 8.15
C ILE A 135 5.34 -10.21 7.03
N CYS A 136 4.76 -10.73 5.94
CA CYS A 136 4.19 -9.91 4.87
C CYS A 136 2.99 -9.07 5.36
N THR A 137 2.22 -9.58 6.31
CA THR A 137 1.15 -8.81 6.95
C THR A 137 1.72 -7.63 7.74
N LEU A 138 2.72 -7.87 8.60
CA LEU A 138 3.42 -6.81 9.35
C LEU A 138 4.13 -5.84 8.42
N PHE A 139 4.75 -6.32 7.36
CA PHE A 139 5.36 -5.52 6.31
C PHE A 139 4.35 -4.55 5.66
N SER A 140 3.14 -5.04 5.36
CA SER A 140 2.07 -4.22 4.80
C SER A 140 1.57 -3.13 5.76
N MET A 141 1.68 -3.34 7.07
CA MET A 141 1.34 -2.33 8.08
C MET A 141 2.28 -1.11 8.05
N ALA A 142 3.46 -1.21 7.46
CA ALA A 142 4.36 -0.08 7.27
C ALA A 142 3.70 1.08 6.50
N GLY A 143 2.72 0.78 5.63
CA GLY A 143 1.92 1.77 4.92
C GLY A 143 1.14 2.71 5.82
N PHE A 144 0.81 2.27 7.03
CA PHE A 144 0.11 3.08 8.04
C PHE A 144 1.07 3.67 9.07
N ALA A 145 2.11 2.92 9.45
CA ALA A 145 3.09 3.36 10.43
C ALA A 145 4.02 4.45 9.88
N GLY A 146 4.34 4.42 8.58
CA GLY A 146 5.22 5.42 7.94
C GLY A 146 4.70 6.85 8.02
N PRO A 147 3.45 7.14 7.58
CA PRO A 147 2.81 8.45 7.75
C PRO A 147 2.79 8.94 9.19
N LEU A 148 2.52 8.03 10.15
CA LEU A 148 2.54 8.35 11.58
C LEU A 148 3.91 8.81 12.05
N ILE A 149 4.98 8.08 11.69
CA ILE A 149 6.36 8.46 12.03
C ILE A 149 6.73 9.79 11.35
N ALA A 150 6.38 9.99 10.08
CA ALA A 150 6.61 11.25 9.39
C ALA A 150 5.92 12.42 10.10
N SER A 151 4.67 12.22 10.57
CA SER A 151 3.92 13.23 11.33
C SER A 151 4.59 13.53 12.67
N ILE A 152 5.08 12.52 13.39
CA ILE A 152 5.81 12.72 14.65
C ILE A 152 7.07 13.54 14.40
N LEU A 153 7.83 13.24 13.34
CA LEU A 153 9.01 14.03 12.98
C LEU A 153 8.68 15.50 12.72
N SER A 154 7.54 15.78 12.07
CA SER A 154 7.10 17.15 11.78
C SER A 154 6.65 17.94 13.00
N ILE A 155 6.35 17.29 14.13
CA ILE A 155 6.06 17.98 15.40
C ILE A 155 7.33 18.54 16.04
N PHE A 156 8.43 17.79 15.94
CA PHE A 156 9.68 18.15 16.62
C PHE A 156 10.67 18.93 15.74
N PHE A 157 10.53 18.85 14.42
CA PHE A 157 11.47 19.40 13.47
C PHE A 157 10.79 20.28 12.43
N LYS A 158 11.44 21.37 12.04
CA LYS A 158 11.04 22.18 10.88
C LYS A 158 11.16 21.37 9.59
N TRP A 159 10.40 21.73 8.58
CA TRP A 159 10.29 20.97 7.33
C TRP A 159 11.66 20.67 6.68
N ARG A 160 12.60 21.62 6.67
CA ARG A 160 13.96 21.37 6.14
C ARG A 160 14.69 20.28 6.92
N ALA A 161 14.58 20.29 8.24
CA ALA A 161 15.16 19.26 9.10
C ALA A 161 14.43 17.91 8.95
N VAL A 162 13.12 17.90 8.74
CA VAL A 162 12.35 16.66 8.44
C VAL A 162 12.88 15.99 7.17
N PHE A 163 13.06 16.75 6.09
CA PHE A 163 13.65 16.23 4.85
C PHE A 163 15.06 15.68 5.06
N THR A 164 15.93 16.47 5.71
CA THR A 164 17.32 16.08 5.96
C THR A 164 17.40 14.86 6.87
N ALA A 165 16.66 14.85 7.99
CA ALA A 165 16.62 13.72 8.92
C ALA A 165 16.12 12.45 8.24
N THR A 166 15.06 12.53 7.43
CA THR A 166 14.54 11.40 6.68
C THR A 166 15.54 10.87 5.66
N GLY A 167 16.25 11.76 4.95
CA GLY A 167 17.34 11.38 4.05
C GLY A 167 18.44 10.62 4.78
N VAL A 168 18.92 11.14 5.93
CA VAL A 168 19.95 10.49 6.76
C VAL A 168 19.46 9.13 7.28
N ILE A 169 18.26 9.06 7.83
CA ILE A 169 17.65 7.79 8.30
C ILE A 169 17.60 6.77 7.16
N SER A 170 17.19 7.19 5.95
CA SER A 170 17.12 6.30 4.79
C SER A 170 18.49 5.79 4.37
N VAL A 171 19.56 6.60 4.44
CA VAL A 171 20.94 6.15 4.22
C VAL A 171 21.35 5.11 5.26
N ILE A 172 21.12 5.39 6.54
CA ILE A 172 21.47 4.46 7.64
C ILE A 172 20.72 3.13 7.44
N ILE A 173 19.43 3.16 7.18
CA ILE A 173 18.62 1.95 6.93
C ILE A 173 19.14 1.20 5.69
N THR A 174 19.56 1.89 4.64
CA THR A 174 20.17 1.26 3.46
C THR A 174 21.43 0.47 3.83
N VAL A 175 22.34 1.08 4.57
CA VAL A 175 23.56 0.42 5.03
C VAL A 175 23.25 -0.79 5.90
N LEU A 176 22.36 -0.64 6.87
CA LEU A 176 21.94 -1.73 7.76
C LEU A 176 21.25 -2.86 7.01
N ALA A 177 20.36 -2.56 6.05
CA ALA A 177 19.67 -3.56 5.24
C ALA A 177 20.64 -4.36 4.36
N VAL A 178 21.59 -3.68 3.73
CA VAL A 178 22.64 -4.31 2.92
C VAL A 178 23.54 -5.20 3.77
N ALA A 179 23.96 -4.73 4.94
CA ALA A 179 24.74 -5.51 5.90
C ALA A 179 23.97 -6.75 6.38
N ALA A 180 22.68 -6.59 6.72
CA ALA A 180 21.82 -7.69 7.15
C ALA A 180 21.65 -8.75 6.05
N ILE A 181 21.31 -8.35 4.81
CA ILE A 181 21.20 -9.29 3.69
C ILE A 181 22.53 -10.03 3.49
N THR A 182 23.64 -9.30 3.43
CA THR A 182 24.96 -9.91 3.21
C THR A 182 25.34 -10.90 4.32
N ALA A 183 25.03 -10.58 5.57
CA ALA A 183 25.28 -11.47 6.70
C ALA A 183 24.40 -12.74 6.66
N LEU A 184 23.12 -12.60 6.28
CA LEU A 184 22.18 -13.71 6.17
C LEU A 184 22.51 -14.62 4.97
N GLU A 185 23.03 -14.05 3.89
CA GLU A 185 23.54 -14.83 2.73
C GLU A 185 24.77 -15.66 3.10
N LYS A 186 25.73 -15.05 3.81
CA LYS A 186 26.92 -15.77 4.31
C LYS A 186 26.56 -16.91 5.25
N ARG A 187 25.43 -16.79 5.99
CA ARG A 187 24.90 -17.87 6.85
C ARG A 187 24.07 -18.93 6.07
N GLY A 188 23.87 -18.74 4.77
CA GLY A 188 22.99 -19.60 3.96
C GLY A 188 21.50 -19.49 4.28
N GLU A 189 21.10 -18.46 5.04
CA GLU A 189 19.70 -18.24 5.43
C GLU A 189 18.88 -17.57 4.33
N ILE A 190 19.51 -16.75 3.50
CA ILE A 190 18.92 -16.17 2.28
C ILE A 190 19.59 -16.79 1.06
N LYS A 191 18.76 -17.27 0.14
CA LYS A 191 19.19 -17.73 -1.19
C LYS A 191 18.44 -16.90 -2.22
N PHE A 192 19.17 -16.28 -3.11
CA PHE A 192 18.59 -15.59 -4.25
C PHE A 192 18.85 -16.41 -5.51
N VAL A 193 17.77 -16.85 -6.15
CA VAL A 193 17.82 -17.54 -7.44
C VAL A 193 17.17 -16.62 -8.47
N PRO A 194 17.97 -15.98 -9.34
CA PRO A 194 17.40 -15.17 -10.41
C PRO A 194 16.61 -16.07 -11.37
N LYS A 195 15.40 -15.65 -11.72
CA LYS A 195 14.60 -16.34 -12.73
C LYS A 195 14.62 -15.54 -14.02
N TYR A 196 15.10 -16.19 -15.06
CA TYR A 196 15.19 -15.62 -16.40
C TYR A 196 14.03 -16.14 -17.27
N ASP A 197 12.91 -15.41 -17.27
CA ASP A 197 11.96 -15.53 -18.38
C ASP A 197 12.40 -14.57 -19.50
N LYS A 198 12.58 -15.08 -20.71
CA LYS A 198 13.07 -14.27 -21.84
C LYS A 198 12.00 -13.27 -22.34
N GLY A 199 12.36 -11.99 -22.40
CA GLY A 199 11.62 -10.95 -23.10
C GLY A 199 10.22 -10.58 -22.53
N ILE A 200 9.40 -9.95 -23.35
CA ILE A 200 8.01 -9.52 -23.03
C ILE A 200 7.10 -10.72 -22.70
N ALA A 201 7.36 -11.88 -23.30
CA ALA A 201 6.64 -13.13 -22.98
C ALA A 201 6.75 -13.51 -21.49
N GLY A 202 7.88 -13.21 -20.83
CA GLY A 202 8.06 -13.41 -19.39
C GLY A 202 7.14 -12.54 -18.54
N ILE A 203 6.89 -11.31 -18.99
CA ILE A 203 5.96 -10.37 -18.35
C ILE A 203 4.52 -10.93 -18.40
N LEU A 204 4.09 -11.35 -19.59
CA LEU A 204 2.75 -11.89 -19.81
C LEU A 204 2.49 -13.19 -19.04
N ASN A 205 3.55 -13.94 -18.70
CA ASN A 205 3.42 -15.16 -17.91
C ASN A 205 2.96 -14.94 -16.46
N VAL A 206 2.99 -13.69 -15.93
CA VAL A 206 2.39 -13.37 -14.63
C VAL A 206 0.87 -13.57 -14.66
N PHE A 207 0.24 -13.25 -15.80
CA PHE A 207 -1.21 -13.42 -15.98
C PHE A 207 -1.65 -14.90 -16.05
N LYS A 208 -0.70 -15.82 -16.24
CA LYS A 208 -0.95 -17.28 -16.22
C LYS A 208 -0.87 -17.87 -14.80
N LEU A 209 -0.46 -17.08 -13.79
CA LEU A 209 -0.47 -17.57 -12.41
C LEU A 209 -1.90 -17.86 -11.95
N GLU A 210 -2.03 -18.91 -11.12
CA GLU A 210 -3.34 -19.33 -10.61
C GLU A 210 -4.08 -18.17 -9.93
N ASP A 211 -5.30 -17.94 -10.35
CA ASP A 211 -6.21 -16.92 -9.81
C ASP A 211 -5.70 -15.46 -9.89
N PHE A 212 -4.59 -15.18 -10.60
CA PHE A 212 -3.91 -13.89 -10.61
C PHE A 212 -4.82 -12.71 -10.97
N ILE A 213 -5.56 -12.84 -12.08
CA ILE A 213 -6.47 -11.78 -12.57
C ILE A 213 -7.53 -11.44 -11.51
N PHE A 214 -8.07 -12.46 -10.84
CA PHE A 214 -9.07 -12.26 -9.81
C PHE A 214 -8.50 -11.56 -8.58
N TYR A 215 -7.30 -11.94 -8.12
CA TYR A 215 -6.64 -11.24 -7.02
C TYR A 215 -6.21 -9.81 -7.40
N MET A 216 -5.81 -9.58 -8.63
CA MET A 216 -5.53 -8.23 -9.15
C MET A 216 -6.80 -7.36 -9.13
N LEU A 217 -7.94 -7.89 -9.60
CA LEU A 217 -9.23 -7.18 -9.56
C LEU A 217 -9.69 -6.92 -8.12
N ILE A 218 -9.60 -7.93 -7.23
CA ILE A 218 -9.92 -7.78 -5.80
C ILE A 218 -9.06 -6.66 -5.19
N SER A 219 -7.75 -6.66 -5.42
CA SER A 219 -6.88 -5.61 -4.92
C SER A 219 -7.25 -4.23 -5.46
N SER A 220 -7.46 -4.12 -6.77
CA SER A 220 -7.81 -2.84 -7.42
C SER A 220 -9.13 -2.26 -6.93
N ILE A 221 -10.15 -3.10 -6.73
CA ILE A 221 -11.44 -2.68 -6.16
C ILE A 221 -11.26 -2.18 -4.72
N GLY A 222 -10.44 -2.86 -3.93
CA GLY A 222 -10.10 -2.42 -2.58
C GLY A 222 -9.34 -1.09 -2.55
N GLU A 223 -8.42 -0.86 -3.50
CA GLU A 223 -7.68 0.41 -3.62
C GLU A 223 -8.60 1.58 -4.04
N ILE A 224 -9.54 1.36 -4.97
CA ILE A 224 -10.56 2.35 -5.33
C ILE A 224 -11.35 2.79 -4.09
N ALA A 225 -11.88 1.82 -3.36
CA ALA A 225 -12.67 2.11 -2.15
C ALA A 225 -11.81 2.74 -1.06
N GLY A 226 -10.64 2.16 -0.77
CA GLY A 226 -9.74 2.62 0.27
C GLY A 226 -9.28 4.07 0.06
N SER A 227 -8.87 4.43 -1.15
CA SER A 227 -8.41 5.78 -1.49
C SER A 227 -9.54 6.80 -1.46
N SER A 228 -10.68 6.48 -2.10
CA SER A 228 -11.81 7.42 -2.18
C SER A 228 -12.45 7.66 -0.80
N ILE A 229 -12.66 6.61 -0.01
CA ILE A 229 -13.22 6.76 1.33
C ILE A 229 -12.27 7.59 2.21
N THR A 230 -10.97 7.27 2.19
CA THR A 230 -9.98 8.01 2.99
C THR A 230 -9.93 9.48 2.63
N PHE A 231 -10.01 9.81 1.34
CA PHE A 231 -9.99 11.19 0.87
C PHE A 231 -11.25 11.97 1.29
N TRP A 232 -12.42 11.34 1.17
CA TRP A 232 -13.70 12.04 1.36
C TRP A 232 -14.26 12.00 2.78
N ILE A 233 -13.75 11.17 3.69
CA ILE A 233 -14.24 11.09 5.09
C ILE A 233 -14.29 12.45 5.80
N PRO A 234 -13.25 13.31 5.78
CA PRO A 234 -13.31 14.57 6.49
C PRO A 234 -14.45 15.46 5.98
N THR A 235 -14.58 15.59 4.67
CA THR A 235 -15.61 16.41 4.04
C THR A 235 -17.01 15.82 4.23
N TYR A 236 -17.15 14.50 4.13
CA TYR A 236 -18.41 13.80 4.40
C TYR A 236 -18.89 14.01 5.84
N THR A 237 -17.99 13.96 6.81
CA THR A 237 -18.35 14.12 8.22
C THR A 237 -18.70 15.56 8.56
N THR A 238 -18.06 16.55 7.95
CA THR A 238 -18.40 17.97 8.16
C THR A 238 -19.65 18.38 7.40
N GLU A 239 -19.72 18.13 6.10
CA GLU A 239 -20.79 18.63 5.25
C GLU A 239 -22.10 17.84 5.36
N HIS A 240 -22.02 16.51 5.54
CA HIS A 240 -23.21 15.65 5.58
C HIS A 240 -23.67 15.31 6.98
N LEU A 241 -22.75 15.08 7.91
CA LEU A 241 -23.07 14.68 9.27
C LEU A 241 -23.05 15.85 10.27
N GLY A 242 -22.59 17.05 9.86
CA GLY A 242 -22.60 18.26 10.67
C GLY A 242 -21.57 18.30 11.81
N PHE A 243 -20.52 17.47 11.75
CA PHE A 243 -19.44 17.52 12.73
C PHE A 243 -18.56 18.77 12.54
N SER A 244 -17.97 19.26 13.63
CA SER A 244 -16.93 20.30 13.56
C SER A 244 -15.67 19.80 12.87
N ASN A 245 -14.81 20.70 12.37
CA ASN A 245 -13.55 20.35 11.75
C ASN A 245 -12.64 19.52 12.68
N ASP A 246 -12.62 19.85 13.97
CA ASP A 246 -11.83 19.12 14.97
C ASP A 246 -12.37 17.70 15.18
N ALA A 247 -13.70 17.55 15.26
CA ALA A 247 -14.33 16.24 15.34
C ALA A 247 -14.09 15.41 14.07
N ALA A 248 -14.16 16.02 12.88
CA ALA A 248 -13.88 15.35 11.62
C ALA A 248 -12.43 14.87 11.53
N SER A 249 -11.48 15.67 12.01
CA SER A 249 -10.05 15.27 12.09
C SER A 249 -9.85 14.11 13.07
N THR A 250 -10.54 14.12 14.20
CA THR A 250 -10.53 13.01 15.17
C THR A 250 -11.13 11.75 14.57
N ILE A 251 -12.27 11.84 13.89
CA ILE A 251 -12.92 10.73 13.20
C ILE A 251 -11.98 10.14 12.14
N TYR A 252 -11.35 11.00 11.33
CA TYR A 252 -10.36 10.55 10.34
C TYR A 252 -9.21 9.77 10.97
N SER A 253 -8.70 10.23 12.11
CA SER A 253 -7.64 9.57 12.87
C SER A 253 -8.09 8.20 13.40
N VAL A 254 -9.29 8.11 13.95
CA VAL A 254 -9.89 6.85 14.44
C VAL A 254 -10.08 5.85 13.29
N VAL A 255 -10.59 6.30 12.16
CA VAL A 255 -10.77 5.47 10.95
C VAL A 255 -9.42 4.95 10.42
N SER A 256 -8.41 5.81 10.38
CA SER A 256 -7.06 5.45 9.94
C SER A 256 -6.41 4.43 10.87
N PHE A 257 -6.51 4.66 12.18
CA PHE A 257 -6.00 3.76 13.21
C PHE A 257 -6.71 2.39 13.17
N SER A 258 -8.02 2.36 13.02
CA SER A 258 -8.80 1.11 12.91
C SER A 258 -8.36 0.30 11.69
N THR A 259 -8.07 0.96 10.57
CA THR A 259 -7.63 0.31 9.35
C THR A 259 -6.23 -0.32 9.48
N LEU A 260 -5.37 0.21 10.36
CA LEU A 260 -4.02 -0.32 10.62
C LEU A 260 -4.04 -1.80 11.01
N PHE A 261 -5.02 -2.25 11.79
CA PHE A 261 -5.12 -3.63 12.26
C PHE A 261 -5.80 -4.58 11.27
N THR A 262 -6.40 -4.05 10.20
CA THR A 262 -7.17 -4.86 9.24
C THR A 262 -6.37 -5.99 8.59
N PRO A 263 -5.10 -5.82 8.14
CA PRO A 263 -4.33 -6.91 7.56
C PRO A 263 -4.11 -8.07 8.55
N PHE A 264 -3.91 -7.75 9.82
CA PHE A 264 -3.72 -8.75 10.87
C PHE A 264 -5.02 -9.52 11.16
N ILE A 265 -6.13 -8.80 11.30
CA ILE A 265 -7.48 -9.41 11.47
C ILE A 265 -7.81 -10.30 10.28
N THR A 266 -7.52 -9.84 9.06
CA THR A 266 -7.72 -10.61 7.82
C THR A 266 -6.94 -11.92 7.84
N LEU A 267 -5.67 -11.88 8.24
CA LEU A 267 -4.84 -13.07 8.33
C LEU A 267 -5.38 -14.06 9.36
N LEU A 268 -5.83 -13.59 10.54
CA LEU A 268 -6.44 -14.43 11.56
C LEU A 268 -7.72 -15.11 11.05
N ILE A 269 -8.58 -14.37 10.35
CA ILE A 269 -9.80 -14.93 9.76
C ILE A 269 -9.43 -15.94 8.68
N TYR A 270 -8.42 -15.65 7.84
CA TYR A 270 -7.94 -16.56 6.82
C TYR A 270 -7.42 -17.87 7.38
N GLU A 271 -6.61 -17.82 8.43
CA GLU A 271 -5.98 -19.03 8.99
C GLU A 271 -6.94 -19.86 9.84
N LYS A 272 -7.87 -19.24 10.57
CA LYS A 272 -8.74 -19.91 11.53
C LYS A 272 -10.14 -20.25 10.99
N LEU A 273 -10.70 -19.42 10.11
CA LEU A 273 -12.11 -19.52 9.71
C LEU A 273 -12.30 -19.84 8.22
N ILE A 274 -11.66 -19.08 7.32
CA ILE A 274 -11.90 -19.16 5.87
C ILE A 274 -10.58 -19.32 5.14
N ARG A 275 -10.07 -20.54 5.00
CA ARG A 275 -8.79 -20.85 4.32
C ARG A 275 -8.81 -20.73 2.79
N ASN A 276 -9.76 -19.99 2.24
CA ASN A 276 -9.84 -19.68 0.81
C ASN A 276 -9.90 -18.17 0.65
N GLY A 277 -8.85 -17.57 0.05
CA GLY A 277 -8.70 -16.13 -0.05
C GLY A 277 -9.82 -15.46 -0.86
N ILE A 278 -10.28 -16.09 -1.96
CA ILE A 278 -11.38 -15.53 -2.78
C ILE A 278 -12.71 -15.61 -2.03
N LYS A 279 -12.96 -16.71 -1.28
CA LYS A 279 -14.16 -16.81 -0.42
C LYS A 279 -14.11 -15.76 0.70
N LEU A 280 -12.95 -15.52 1.28
CA LEU A 280 -12.78 -14.47 2.29
C LEU A 280 -13.06 -13.09 1.70
N ALA A 281 -12.50 -12.78 0.51
CA ALA A 281 -12.76 -11.52 -0.17
C ALA A 281 -14.25 -11.33 -0.47
N LEU A 282 -14.94 -12.37 -0.95
CA LEU A 282 -16.39 -12.35 -1.16
C LEU A 282 -17.15 -11.96 0.11
N VAL A 283 -16.88 -12.66 1.22
CA VAL A 283 -17.58 -12.42 2.50
C VAL A 283 -17.32 -10.99 2.98
N MET A 284 -16.08 -10.52 2.89
CA MET A 284 -15.71 -9.16 3.33
C MET A 284 -16.32 -8.07 2.45
N TYR A 285 -16.39 -8.26 1.13
CA TYR A 285 -17.07 -7.31 0.25
C TYR A 285 -18.58 -7.28 0.47
N VAL A 286 -19.21 -8.42 0.75
CA VAL A 286 -20.63 -8.47 1.10
C VAL A 286 -20.89 -7.75 2.43
N ILE A 287 -20.07 -7.99 3.46
CA ILE A 287 -20.16 -7.27 4.74
C ILE A 287 -20.01 -5.77 4.50
N SER A 288 -19.01 -5.35 3.73
CA SER A 288 -18.79 -3.94 3.40
C SER A 288 -20.01 -3.32 2.70
N ALA A 289 -20.57 -4.01 1.71
CA ALA A 289 -21.76 -3.55 1.00
C ALA A 289 -22.97 -3.37 1.93
N VAL A 290 -23.21 -4.33 2.82
CA VAL A 290 -24.31 -4.26 3.81
C VAL A 290 -24.14 -3.05 4.72
N PHE A 291 -22.93 -2.79 5.21
CA PHE A 291 -22.67 -1.62 6.07
C PHE A 291 -22.74 -0.30 5.29
N PHE A 292 -22.37 -0.24 4.00
CA PHE A 292 -22.60 0.97 3.20
C PHE A 292 -24.08 1.26 2.97
N ILE A 293 -24.93 0.21 2.79
CA ILE A 293 -26.38 0.40 2.79
C ILE A 293 -26.85 0.98 4.13
N ALA A 294 -26.37 0.44 5.23
CA ALA A 294 -26.71 0.96 6.56
C ALA A 294 -26.26 2.44 6.73
N VAL A 295 -25.07 2.81 6.29
CA VAL A 295 -24.58 4.21 6.25
C VAL A 295 -25.56 5.10 5.47
N ARG A 296 -26.07 4.62 4.32
CA ARG A 296 -26.97 5.39 3.45
C ARG A 296 -28.27 5.78 4.13
N PHE A 297 -28.80 4.92 5.00
CA PHE A 297 -30.12 5.10 5.64
C PHE A 297 -30.04 5.53 7.12
N THR A 298 -28.85 5.63 7.70
CA THR A 298 -28.65 6.01 9.10
C THR A 298 -28.50 7.52 9.25
N ALA A 299 -29.48 8.16 9.88
CA ALA A 299 -29.46 9.61 10.15
C ALA A 299 -28.63 9.98 11.39
N ALA A 300 -28.46 9.08 12.37
CA ALA A 300 -27.69 9.35 13.60
C ALA A 300 -26.18 9.45 13.30
N PRO A 301 -25.52 10.63 13.50
CA PRO A 301 -24.17 10.88 13.02
C PRO A 301 -23.13 9.89 13.58
N VAL A 302 -23.15 9.62 14.88
CA VAL A 302 -22.19 8.71 15.53
C VAL A 302 -22.36 7.26 15.03
N LEU A 303 -23.60 6.81 14.89
CA LEU A 303 -23.89 5.47 14.37
C LEU A 303 -23.47 5.36 12.90
N ASN A 304 -23.70 6.39 12.09
CA ASN A 304 -23.29 6.48 10.70
C ASN A 304 -21.77 6.31 10.56
N VAL A 305 -20.99 7.06 11.35
CA VAL A 305 -19.51 6.94 11.39
C VAL A 305 -19.07 5.54 11.81
N SER A 306 -19.71 4.94 12.81
CA SER A 306 -19.38 3.59 13.27
C SER A 306 -19.59 2.55 12.17
N MET A 307 -20.70 2.62 11.44
CA MET A 307 -20.99 1.76 10.28
C MET A 307 -20.00 2.00 9.14
N LEU A 308 -19.62 3.26 8.88
CA LEU A 308 -18.62 3.63 7.88
C LEU A 308 -17.24 3.03 8.19
N ILE A 309 -16.84 3.03 9.46
CA ILE A 309 -15.58 2.38 9.91
C ILE A 309 -15.62 0.88 9.60
N ILE A 310 -16.71 0.19 9.96
CA ILE A 310 -16.85 -1.25 9.73
C ILE A 310 -16.86 -1.54 8.22
N ALA A 311 -17.60 -0.76 7.42
CA ALA A 311 -17.63 -0.89 5.97
C ALA A 311 -16.24 -0.75 5.36
N LYS A 312 -15.48 0.27 5.76
CA LYS A 312 -14.11 0.50 5.30
C LYS A 312 -13.15 -0.61 5.73
N MET A 313 -13.22 -1.06 6.98
CA MET A 313 -12.39 -2.16 7.47
C MET A 313 -12.69 -3.46 6.71
N ALA A 314 -13.94 -3.76 6.42
CA ALA A 314 -14.32 -4.93 5.63
C ALA A 314 -13.81 -4.83 4.19
N ALA A 315 -13.91 -3.67 3.54
CA ALA A 315 -13.34 -3.44 2.21
C ALA A 315 -11.82 -3.63 2.19
N ALA A 316 -11.12 -3.07 3.18
CA ALA A 316 -9.68 -3.24 3.35
C ALA A 316 -9.30 -4.70 3.65
N ALA A 317 -10.11 -5.44 4.41
CA ALA A 317 -9.90 -6.86 4.67
C ALA A 317 -9.97 -7.70 3.40
N ALA A 318 -10.92 -7.39 2.49
CA ALA A 318 -11.04 -8.08 1.22
C ALA A 318 -9.78 -7.95 0.35
N SER A 319 -9.16 -6.77 0.28
CA SER A 319 -7.92 -6.55 -0.49
C SER A 319 -6.67 -7.02 0.26
N SER A 320 -6.63 -6.96 1.58
CA SER A 320 -5.47 -7.34 2.39
C SER A 320 -5.06 -8.80 2.21
N ILE A 321 -6.00 -9.70 1.84
CA ILE A 321 -5.70 -11.12 1.59
C ILE A 321 -4.69 -11.31 0.46
N VAL A 322 -4.66 -10.39 -0.49
CA VAL A 322 -3.70 -10.42 -1.61
C VAL A 322 -2.28 -10.32 -1.08
N TRP A 323 -2.05 -9.40 -0.16
CA TRP A 323 -0.73 -9.10 0.40
C TRP A 323 -0.33 -10.06 1.52
N SER A 324 -1.30 -10.52 2.31
CA SER A 324 -1.06 -11.38 3.47
C SER A 324 -0.94 -12.87 3.12
N ALA A 325 -1.60 -13.33 2.04
CA ALA A 325 -1.63 -14.76 1.72
C ALA A 325 -1.31 -15.07 0.26
N TYR A 326 -1.90 -14.36 -0.72
CA TYR A 326 -1.74 -14.70 -2.13
C TYR A 326 -0.29 -14.45 -2.62
N ILE A 327 0.22 -13.25 -2.48
CA ILE A 327 1.59 -12.90 -2.91
C ILE A 327 2.65 -13.77 -2.22
N PRO A 328 2.63 -13.98 -0.89
CA PRO A 328 3.55 -14.92 -0.24
C PRO A 328 3.40 -16.36 -0.74
N GLY A 329 2.19 -16.77 -1.12
CA GLY A 329 1.90 -18.10 -1.71
C GLY A 329 2.57 -18.34 -3.06
N LEU A 330 2.94 -17.28 -3.77
CA LEU A 330 3.63 -17.38 -5.07
C LEU A 330 5.14 -17.66 -4.98
N ALA A 331 5.70 -17.89 -3.78
CA ALA A 331 7.14 -18.10 -3.57
C ALA A 331 7.76 -19.13 -4.52
N ARG A 332 7.07 -20.27 -4.75
CA ARG A 332 7.54 -21.34 -5.66
C ARG A 332 7.52 -20.94 -7.13
N SER A 333 6.72 -19.97 -7.53
CA SER A 333 6.65 -19.50 -8.92
C SER A 333 7.88 -18.68 -9.32
N GLY A 334 8.55 -18.05 -8.34
CA GLY A 334 9.63 -17.08 -8.51
C GLY A 334 9.22 -15.80 -9.22
N LYS A 335 7.91 -15.48 -9.22
CA LYS A 335 7.31 -14.28 -9.82
C LYS A 335 6.67 -13.39 -8.78
N VAL A 336 7.13 -13.48 -7.53
CA VAL A 336 6.58 -12.70 -6.39
C VAL A 336 6.69 -11.21 -6.64
N SER A 337 7.86 -10.74 -7.09
CA SER A 337 8.10 -9.32 -7.34
C SER A 337 7.30 -8.83 -8.55
N SER A 338 7.29 -9.57 -9.66
CA SER A 338 6.49 -9.22 -10.85
C SER A 338 5.00 -9.19 -10.55
N ALA A 339 4.48 -10.19 -9.84
CA ALA A 339 3.06 -10.24 -9.45
C ALA A 339 2.69 -9.06 -8.56
N ASN A 340 3.54 -8.75 -7.57
CA ASN A 340 3.36 -7.58 -6.71
C ASN A 340 3.33 -6.29 -7.52
N GLY A 341 4.30 -6.09 -8.43
CA GLY A 341 4.40 -4.87 -9.23
C GLY A 341 3.19 -4.65 -10.14
N VAL A 342 2.68 -5.70 -10.81
CA VAL A 342 1.49 -5.60 -11.66
C VAL A 342 0.23 -5.28 -10.84
N ILE A 343 0.03 -5.97 -9.70
CA ILE A 343 -1.14 -5.74 -8.85
C ILE A 343 -1.11 -4.33 -8.25
N ASP A 344 0.05 -3.86 -7.77
CA ASP A 344 0.21 -2.50 -7.24
C ASP A 344 -0.03 -1.44 -8.32
N ALA A 345 0.58 -1.60 -9.49
CA ALA A 345 0.40 -0.66 -10.60
C ALA A 345 -1.07 -0.54 -11.01
N ALA A 346 -1.77 -1.68 -11.15
CA ALA A 346 -3.20 -1.71 -11.43
C ALA A 346 -4.01 -1.01 -10.32
N GLY A 347 -3.71 -1.28 -9.06
CA GLY A 347 -4.37 -0.68 -7.91
C GLY A 347 -4.22 0.85 -7.90
N TYR A 348 -2.99 1.36 -8.04
CA TYR A 348 -2.74 2.81 -8.07
C TYR A 348 -3.36 3.51 -9.28
N ALA A 349 -3.34 2.89 -10.47
CA ALA A 349 -4.01 3.42 -11.66
C ALA A 349 -5.52 3.54 -11.44
N MET A 350 -6.14 2.50 -10.90
CA MET A 350 -7.58 2.48 -10.61
C MET A 350 -7.96 3.45 -9.48
N ALA A 351 -7.14 3.58 -8.43
CA ALA A 351 -7.34 4.56 -7.35
C ALA A 351 -7.26 6.00 -7.87
N SER A 352 -6.29 6.30 -8.74
CA SER A 352 -6.15 7.62 -9.37
C SER A 352 -7.37 7.97 -10.23
N LEU A 353 -7.82 7.04 -11.06
CA LEU A 353 -9.02 7.22 -11.88
C LEU A 353 -10.26 7.43 -11.01
N ALA A 354 -10.40 6.64 -9.95
CA ALA A 354 -11.51 6.76 -9.01
C ALA A 354 -11.57 8.14 -8.35
N ASN A 355 -10.43 8.66 -7.89
CA ASN A 355 -10.39 9.98 -7.24
C ASN A 355 -10.89 11.09 -8.17
N VAL A 356 -10.53 11.05 -9.46
CA VAL A 356 -11.06 11.99 -10.48
C VAL A 356 -12.56 11.82 -10.67
N LEU A 357 -13.05 10.59 -10.79
CA LEU A 357 -14.48 10.33 -10.97
C LEU A 357 -15.28 10.77 -9.74
N PHE A 358 -14.84 10.42 -8.55
CA PHE A 358 -15.52 10.80 -7.30
C PHE A 358 -15.58 12.32 -7.13
N SER A 359 -14.52 13.06 -7.43
CA SER A 359 -14.52 14.53 -7.34
C SER A 359 -15.57 15.16 -8.27
N THR A 360 -15.75 14.59 -9.47
CA THR A 360 -16.77 15.06 -10.43
C THR A 360 -18.19 14.73 -9.94
N PHE A 361 -18.38 13.56 -9.32
CA PHE A 361 -19.71 13.09 -8.92
C PHE A 361 -20.19 13.67 -7.59
N VAL A 362 -19.29 14.05 -6.67
CA VAL A 362 -19.69 14.69 -5.38
C VAL A 362 -20.57 15.91 -5.62
N GLY A 363 -20.17 16.80 -6.54
CA GLY A 363 -20.91 18.00 -6.86
C GLY A 363 -22.27 17.75 -7.54
N ARG A 364 -22.43 16.61 -8.23
CA ARG A 364 -23.64 16.31 -9.00
C ARG A 364 -24.65 15.43 -8.25
N LEU A 365 -24.17 14.44 -7.51
CA LEU A 365 -25.01 13.42 -6.88
C LEU A 365 -25.17 13.62 -5.38
N GLY A 366 -24.44 14.55 -4.79
CA GLY A 366 -24.38 14.76 -3.35
C GLY A 366 -23.83 13.53 -2.59
N TRP A 367 -23.80 13.61 -1.27
CA TRP A 367 -23.22 12.59 -0.41
C TRP A 367 -23.94 11.24 -0.46
N GLY A 368 -25.29 11.27 -0.62
CA GLY A 368 -26.05 10.03 -0.80
C GLY A 368 -25.63 9.25 -2.05
N GLY A 369 -25.34 9.96 -3.15
CA GLY A 369 -24.83 9.37 -4.39
C GLY A 369 -23.44 8.76 -4.20
N ILE A 370 -22.56 9.41 -3.44
CA ILE A 370 -21.21 8.92 -3.14
C ILE A 370 -21.25 7.62 -2.35
N VAL A 371 -22.10 7.55 -1.31
CA VAL A 371 -22.29 6.31 -0.52
C VAL A 371 -22.81 5.18 -1.40
N ASN A 372 -23.73 5.48 -2.33
CA ASN A 372 -24.21 4.49 -3.30
C ASN A 372 -23.08 4.01 -4.25
N MET A 373 -22.17 4.90 -4.67
CA MET A 373 -21.01 4.50 -5.47
C MET A 373 -20.09 3.54 -4.69
N TRP A 374 -19.78 3.82 -3.42
CA TRP A 374 -19.02 2.90 -2.58
C TRP A 374 -19.71 1.55 -2.47
N TYR A 375 -21.01 1.54 -2.22
CA TYR A 375 -21.82 0.32 -2.18
C TYR A 375 -21.71 -0.50 -3.48
N ILE A 376 -21.90 0.14 -4.65
CA ILE A 376 -21.83 -0.51 -5.96
C ILE A 376 -20.44 -1.12 -6.20
N ILE A 377 -19.38 -0.40 -5.83
CA ILE A 377 -18.00 -0.90 -5.95
C ILE A 377 -17.81 -2.17 -5.12
N MET A 378 -18.38 -2.23 -3.91
CA MET A 378 -18.32 -3.45 -3.09
C MET A 378 -19.10 -4.60 -3.70
N LEU A 379 -20.25 -4.34 -4.31
CA LEU A 379 -21.02 -5.37 -5.04
C LEU A 379 -20.24 -5.90 -6.25
N ILE A 380 -19.52 -5.04 -6.98
CA ILE A 380 -18.66 -5.48 -8.08
C ILE A 380 -17.54 -6.40 -7.53
N GLY A 381 -16.92 -6.04 -6.40
CA GLY A 381 -15.92 -6.90 -5.75
C GLY A 381 -16.47 -8.25 -5.30
N ALA A 382 -17.67 -8.26 -4.74
CA ALA A 382 -18.37 -9.49 -4.39
C ALA A 382 -18.70 -10.34 -5.63
N ALA A 383 -19.19 -9.72 -6.71
CA ALA A 383 -19.49 -10.41 -7.96
C ALA A 383 -18.25 -11.04 -8.60
N VAL A 384 -17.13 -10.31 -8.68
CA VAL A 384 -15.85 -10.84 -9.18
C VAL A 384 -15.40 -12.06 -8.39
N SER A 385 -15.48 -11.98 -7.05
CA SER A 385 -15.10 -13.08 -6.17
C SER A 385 -16.04 -14.28 -6.32
N PHE A 386 -17.34 -14.05 -6.44
CA PHE A 386 -18.37 -15.08 -6.62
C PHE A 386 -18.23 -15.82 -7.95
N ILE A 387 -18.02 -15.07 -9.06
CA ILE A 387 -17.81 -15.65 -10.39
C ILE A 387 -16.64 -16.65 -10.35
N LYS A 388 -15.53 -16.27 -9.71
CA LYS A 388 -14.37 -17.17 -9.61
C LYS A 388 -14.68 -18.45 -8.82
N LEU A 389 -15.44 -18.35 -7.74
CA LEU A 389 -15.83 -19.53 -6.96
C LEU A 389 -16.71 -20.51 -7.76
N ILE A 390 -17.61 -19.99 -8.61
CA ILE A 390 -18.43 -20.82 -9.52
C ILE A 390 -17.55 -21.50 -10.57
N MET A 391 -16.61 -20.74 -11.19
CA MET A 391 -15.68 -21.31 -12.19
C MET A 391 -14.86 -22.46 -11.60
N LYS A 392 -14.36 -22.29 -10.36
CA LYS A 392 -13.57 -23.33 -9.68
C LYS A 392 -14.40 -24.56 -9.32
N LYS A 393 -15.71 -24.41 -9.06
CA LYS A 393 -16.63 -25.54 -8.83
C LYS A 393 -16.88 -26.33 -10.11
N LYS A 394 -17.05 -25.64 -11.26
CA LYS A 394 -17.24 -26.30 -12.56
C LYS A 394 -16.01 -27.06 -13.08
N GLN A 395 -14.80 -26.63 -12.69
CA GLN A 395 -13.56 -27.31 -13.07
C GLN A 395 -13.29 -28.60 -12.26
N LYS A 396 -13.99 -28.76 -11.13
CA LYS A 396 -13.85 -29.94 -10.25
C LYS A 396 -14.99 -30.97 -10.45
N ALA A 397 -16.06 -30.57 -11.12
CA ALA A 397 -17.17 -31.43 -11.54
C ALA A 397 -16.93 -31.94 -12.96
#